data_18c52889ddeea32a8b0870635eeefdb3
#
_entry.id   18c52889ddeea32a8b0870635eeefdb3
#
_cell.length_a   1.000
_cell.length_b   1.000
_cell.length_c   1.000
_cell.angle_alpha   90.00
_cell.angle_beta   90.00
_cell.angle_gamma   90.00
#
_symmetry.space_group_name_H-M   'P 1'
#
loop_
_entity.id
_entity.type
_entity.pdbx_description
1 polymer ?
#
loop_
_entity_poly.entity_id
_entity_poly.type
_entity_poly.pdbx_seq_one_letter_code
_entity_poly.pdbx_strand_id
1 'polypeptide(L)'
;MKAIILAAGKGSRLYPVTLNKPKGLLKIGNETILDRLIRQFRDLGINDILLVVGFKKEIFKDHFGDEVRYREYGNFDNTNNLHTLWSINDELNNDVIISFADLVLHDEVIYKLIQSPGEIVMAVDTSQVLKNTMRVEVDNDRLLSIKTTTIKNSSGNFIGLAKFNSKGCKRLLSGMKKIINGNYDDYYTLAIDNMSRSGKMVNYCDINGILWREIDTKYEYDEVLKISHLFNNDKKID
;
A
#
# COMPACT_ATOMS: atom_id res chain seq x y z
N MET A 1 -2.37 4.92 -16.18
CA MET A 1 -2.09 4.79 -14.72
C MET A 1 -1.32 3.50 -14.51
N LYS A 2 -0.38 3.46 -13.57
CA LYS A 2 0.46 2.31 -13.22
C LYS A 2 0.18 1.93 -11.76
N ALA A 3 0.19 0.63 -11.43
CA ALA A 3 0.21 0.17 -10.05
C ALA A 3 1.63 -0.24 -9.64
N ILE A 4 2.12 0.30 -8.54
CA ILE A 4 3.41 -0.05 -7.92
C ILE A 4 3.13 -0.74 -6.60
N ILE A 5 3.55 -1.99 -6.45
CA ILE A 5 3.32 -2.78 -5.25
C ILE A 5 4.67 -3.02 -4.55
N LEU A 6 4.77 -2.55 -3.32
CA LEU A 6 5.99 -2.65 -2.50
C LEU A 6 6.01 -4.01 -1.77
N ALA A 7 6.74 -4.96 -2.31
CA ALA A 7 6.76 -6.37 -1.89
C ALA A 7 8.17 -6.88 -1.48
N ALA A 8 9.09 -5.97 -1.14
CA ALA A 8 10.49 -6.36 -0.88
C ALA A 8 10.74 -6.98 0.51
N GLY A 9 9.84 -6.75 1.49
CA GLY A 9 10.04 -7.10 2.89
C GLY A 9 9.94 -8.61 3.21
N LYS A 10 10.57 -9.03 4.32
CA LYS A 10 10.58 -10.43 4.79
C LYS A 10 9.27 -10.91 5.41
N GLY A 11 8.47 -10.01 5.97
CA GLY A 11 7.29 -10.39 6.74
C GLY A 11 7.60 -11.23 8.00
N SER A 12 8.69 -10.93 8.69
CA SER A 12 9.21 -11.74 9.81
C SER A 12 8.25 -11.87 10.99
N ARG A 13 7.33 -10.93 11.17
CA ARG A 13 6.26 -11.01 12.19
C ARG A 13 5.28 -12.17 11.95
N LEU A 14 5.27 -12.74 10.75
CA LEU A 14 4.46 -13.89 10.34
C LEU A 14 5.21 -15.23 10.44
N TYR A 15 6.46 -15.25 10.91
CA TYR A 15 7.17 -16.51 11.05
C TYR A 15 6.42 -17.49 11.98
N PRO A 16 6.41 -18.79 11.63
CA PRO A 16 7.14 -19.47 10.55
C PRO A 16 6.46 -19.45 9.18
N VAL A 17 5.27 -18.86 9.01
CA VAL A 17 4.45 -18.93 7.79
C VAL A 17 5.18 -18.32 6.57
N THR A 18 5.93 -17.23 6.79
CA THR A 18 6.69 -16.54 5.75
C THR A 18 8.15 -16.93 5.67
N LEU A 19 8.60 -17.95 6.42
CA LEU A 19 10.00 -18.38 6.42
C LEU A 19 10.48 -18.79 5.01
N ASN A 20 9.64 -19.49 4.29
CA ASN A 20 9.93 -20.01 2.95
C ASN A 20 9.09 -19.40 1.83
N LYS A 21 8.24 -18.43 2.12
CA LYS A 21 7.33 -17.82 1.16
C LYS A 21 7.13 -16.33 1.44
N PRO A 22 7.22 -15.46 0.41
CA PRO A 22 6.91 -14.04 0.59
C PRO A 22 5.49 -13.83 1.12
N LYS A 23 5.30 -12.82 1.97
CA LYS A 23 4.01 -12.49 2.60
C LYS A 23 2.89 -12.30 1.56
N GLY A 24 3.14 -11.55 0.49
CA GLY A 24 2.15 -11.29 -0.56
C GLY A 24 1.69 -12.54 -1.32
N LEU A 25 2.41 -13.66 -1.21
CA LEU A 25 2.04 -14.94 -1.81
C LEU A 25 1.33 -15.91 -0.82
N LEU A 26 0.98 -15.44 0.37
CA LEU A 26 0.12 -16.20 1.28
C LEU A 26 -1.28 -16.33 0.68
N LYS A 27 -1.86 -17.53 0.78
CA LYS A 27 -3.18 -17.82 0.21
C LYS A 27 -4.30 -17.27 1.09
N ILE A 28 -5.29 -16.65 0.45
CA ILE A 28 -6.57 -16.26 1.04
C ILE A 28 -7.67 -16.89 0.20
N GLY A 29 -8.23 -17.98 0.70
CA GLY A 29 -9.11 -18.81 -0.12
C GLY A 29 -8.36 -19.47 -1.26
N ASN A 30 -8.81 -19.26 -2.50
CA ASN A 30 -8.26 -19.88 -3.70
C ASN A 30 -7.13 -19.06 -4.37
N GLU A 31 -6.92 -17.82 -3.98
CA GLU A 31 -5.94 -16.91 -4.56
C GLU A 31 -4.92 -16.44 -3.50
N THR A 32 -3.77 -15.91 -3.91
CA THR A 32 -2.84 -15.25 -2.99
C THR A 32 -3.27 -13.80 -2.77
N ILE A 33 -2.69 -13.14 -1.74
CA ILE A 33 -2.93 -11.70 -1.50
C ILE A 33 -2.64 -10.90 -2.77
N LEU A 34 -1.51 -11.20 -3.43
CA LEU A 34 -1.10 -10.46 -4.65
C LEU A 34 -1.89 -10.87 -5.89
N ASP A 35 -2.29 -12.14 -6.06
CA ASP A 35 -3.19 -12.52 -7.15
C ASP A 35 -4.46 -11.68 -7.11
N ARG A 36 -5.05 -11.56 -5.90
CA ARG A 36 -6.23 -10.77 -5.66
C ARG A 36 -6.01 -9.30 -6.01
N LEU A 37 -4.97 -8.69 -5.45
CA LEU A 37 -4.68 -7.26 -5.64
C LEU A 37 -4.40 -6.94 -7.12
N ILE A 38 -3.63 -7.80 -7.82
CA ILE A 38 -3.33 -7.66 -9.23
C ILE A 38 -4.60 -7.78 -10.07
N ARG A 39 -5.45 -8.76 -9.79
CA ARG A 39 -6.74 -8.93 -10.45
C ARG A 39 -7.60 -7.67 -10.27
N GLN A 40 -7.73 -7.16 -9.05
CA GLN A 40 -8.50 -5.94 -8.75
C GLN A 40 -8.00 -4.71 -9.55
N PHE A 41 -6.69 -4.55 -9.71
CA PHE A 41 -6.14 -3.50 -10.56
C PHE A 41 -6.50 -3.70 -12.05
N ARG A 42 -6.39 -4.94 -12.55
CA ARG A 42 -6.72 -5.29 -13.94
C ARG A 42 -8.20 -5.10 -14.26
N ASP A 43 -9.08 -5.47 -13.35
CA ASP A 43 -10.53 -5.30 -13.47
C ASP A 43 -10.93 -3.82 -13.62
N LEU A 44 -10.07 -2.90 -13.13
CA LEU A 44 -10.20 -1.46 -13.28
C LEU A 44 -9.38 -0.86 -14.45
N GLY A 45 -8.85 -1.71 -15.34
CA GLY A 45 -8.08 -1.30 -16.52
C GLY A 45 -6.63 -0.90 -16.24
N ILE A 46 -6.08 -1.17 -15.05
CA ILE A 46 -4.69 -0.90 -14.70
C ILE A 46 -3.84 -2.13 -15.01
N ASN A 47 -3.28 -2.18 -16.24
CA ASN A 47 -2.49 -3.33 -16.72
C ASN A 47 -0.97 -3.15 -16.53
N ASP A 48 -0.46 -1.93 -16.35
CA ASP A 48 0.95 -1.69 -16.04
C ASP A 48 1.17 -1.86 -14.53
N ILE A 49 1.57 -3.07 -14.14
CA ILE A 49 1.78 -3.46 -12.74
C ILE A 49 3.26 -3.74 -12.50
N LEU A 50 3.84 -3.02 -11.53
CA LEU A 50 5.22 -3.14 -11.12
C LEU A 50 5.31 -3.71 -9.69
N LEU A 51 5.92 -4.88 -9.54
CA LEU A 51 6.29 -5.44 -8.24
C LEU A 51 7.72 -5.00 -7.88
N VAL A 52 7.88 -4.34 -6.73
CA VAL A 52 9.21 -4.09 -6.17
C VAL A 52 9.51 -5.19 -5.18
N VAL A 53 10.39 -6.10 -5.57
CA VAL A 53 10.67 -7.35 -4.86
C VAL A 53 12.07 -7.36 -4.22
N GLY A 54 12.22 -8.11 -3.15
CA GLY A 54 13.51 -8.25 -2.44
C GLY A 54 13.66 -9.65 -1.86
N PHE A 55 13.11 -9.88 -0.68
CA PHE A 55 13.15 -11.20 -0.04
C PHE A 55 12.49 -12.25 -0.94
N LYS A 56 13.26 -13.32 -1.24
CA LYS A 56 12.80 -14.45 -2.08
C LYS A 56 12.16 -14.01 -3.40
N LYS A 57 12.77 -13.04 -4.05
CA LYS A 57 12.30 -12.44 -5.31
C LYS A 57 12.03 -13.45 -6.42
N GLU A 58 12.76 -14.58 -6.46
CA GLU A 58 12.61 -15.66 -7.43
C GLU A 58 11.20 -16.29 -7.35
N ILE A 59 10.66 -16.45 -6.13
CA ILE A 59 9.33 -17.04 -5.95
C ILE A 59 8.22 -16.16 -6.58
N PHE A 60 8.39 -14.83 -6.60
CA PHE A 60 7.46 -13.97 -7.31
C PHE A 60 7.54 -14.17 -8.82
N LYS A 61 8.76 -14.30 -9.36
CA LYS A 61 8.99 -14.56 -10.79
C LYS A 61 8.45 -15.91 -11.23
N ASP A 62 8.65 -16.94 -10.40
CA ASP A 62 8.11 -18.29 -10.65
C ASP A 62 6.56 -18.28 -10.62
N HIS A 63 5.96 -17.41 -9.79
CA HIS A 63 4.49 -17.35 -9.63
C HIS A 63 3.80 -16.54 -10.72
N PHE A 64 4.31 -15.35 -11.07
CA PHE A 64 3.67 -14.41 -11.99
C PHE A 64 4.29 -14.41 -13.39
N GLY A 65 5.49 -15.00 -13.59
CA GLY A 65 6.18 -14.97 -14.90
C GLY A 65 6.30 -13.54 -15.44
N ASP A 66 5.85 -13.36 -16.69
CA ASP A 66 5.88 -12.07 -17.39
C ASP A 66 4.56 -11.27 -17.25
N GLU A 67 3.66 -11.70 -16.39
CA GLU A 67 2.36 -11.03 -16.17
C GLU A 67 2.48 -9.65 -15.54
N VAL A 68 3.59 -9.39 -14.84
CA VAL A 68 3.91 -8.14 -14.18
C VAL A 68 5.37 -7.76 -14.41
N ARG A 69 5.68 -6.48 -14.23
CA ARG A 69 7.07 -6.01 -14.27
C ARG A 69 7.71 -6.11 -12.89
N TYR A 70 9.02 -6.24 -12.84
CA TYR A 70 9.78 -6.36 -11.59
C TYR A 70 10.87 -5.31 -11.50
N ARG A 71 11.07 -4.80 -10.30
CA ARG A 71 12.28 -4.09 -9.86
C ARG A 71 12.79 -4.77 -8.60
N GLU A 72 14.08 -5.03 -8.55
CA GLU A 72 14.71 -5.68 -7.42
C GLU A 72 15.26 -4.66 -6.45
N TYR A 73 15.00 -4.86 -5.17
CA TYR A 73 15.57 -4.06 -4.09
C TYR A 73 16.32 -4.95 -3.11
N GLY A 74 17.67 -4.85 -3.11
CA GLY A 74 18.54 -5.75 -2.35
C GLY A 74 18.76 -5.35 -0.88
N ASN A 75 18.51 -4.09 -0.49
CA ASN A 75 18.80 -3.61 0.87
C ASN A 75 17.59 -3.66 1.83
N PHE A 76 16.64 -4.56 1.56
CA PHE A 76 15.39 -4.70 2.31
C PHE A 76 15.56 -5.11 3.78
N ASP A 77 16.73 -5.63 4.16
CA ASP A 77 17.04 -6.02 5.54
C ASP A 77 17.42 -4.85 6.46
N ASN A 78 17.92 -3.79 5.86
CA ASN A 78 18.49 -2.65 6.57
C ASN A 78 17.68 -1.37 6.38
N THR A 79 16.58 -1.43 5.63
CA THR A 79 15.77 -0.24 5.31
C THR A 79 14.29 -0.59 5.21
N ASN A 80 13.46 0.44 5.29
CA ASN A 80 12.02 0.31 5.11
C ASN A 80 11.55 0.85 3.75
N ASN A 81 10.26 0.94 3.53
CA ASN A 81 9.67 1.19 2.21
C ASN A 81 9.93 2.59 1.63
N LEU A 82 10.39 3.57 2.42
CA LEU A 82 10.92 4.83 1.90
C LEU A 82 12.07 4.56 0.91
N HIS A 83 13.01 3.72 1.29
CA HIS A 83 14.17 3.36 0.45
C HIS A 83 13.78 2.42 -0.69
N THR A 84 12.85 1.50 -0.44
CA THR A 84 12.30 0.64 -1.51
C THR A 84 11.66 1.49 -2.61
N LEU A 85 10.82 2.46 -2.25
CA LEU A 85 10.17 3.35 -3.22
C LEU A 85 11.19 4.30 -3.88
N TRP A 86 12.17 4.80 -3.11
CA TRP A 86 13.22 5.65 -3.68
C TRP A 86 14.07 4.94 -4.72
N SER A 87 14.32 3.65 -4.57
CA SER A 87 15.13 2.87 -5.51
C SER A 87 14.54 2.80 -6.93
N ILE A 88 13.25 3.09 -7.05
CA ILE A 88 12.50 3.10 -8.30
C ILE A 88 11.95 4.50 -8.62
N ASN A 89 12.66 5.56 -8.22
CA ASN A 89 12.20 6.94 -8.39
C ASN A 89 11.94 7.32 -9.85
N ASP A 90 12.60 6.67 -10.81
CA ASP A 90 12.41 6.78 -12.25
C ASP A 90 11.01 6.29 -12.71
N GLU A 91 10.36 5.42 -11.96
CA GLU A 91 9.01 4.92 -12.24
C GLU A 91 7.90 5.89 -11.80
N LEU A 92 8.22 6.89 -10.96
CA LEU A 92 7.29 7.91 -10.47
C LEU A 92 7.19 9.11 -11.45
N ASN A 93 6.89 8.83 -12.71
CA ASN A 93 6.89 9.81 -13.79
C ASN A 93 5.50 10.14 -14.38
N ASN A 94 4.50 9.32 -14.08
CA ASN A 94 3.11 9.43 -14.53
C ASN A 94 2.15 9.21 -13.35
N ASP A 95 0.86 9.07 -13.66
CA ASP A 95 -0.13 8.70 -12.66
C ASP A 95 0.12 7.29 -12.14
N VAL A 96 0.27 7.17 -10.81
CA VAL A 96 0.55 5.89 -10.15
C VAL A 96 -0.38 5.65 -8.96
N ILE A 97 -0.65 4.37 -8.68
CA ILE A 97 -1.14 3.90 -7.39
C ILE A 97 0.03 3.16 -6.72
N ILE A 98 0.32 3.51 -5.48
CA ILE A 98 1.30 2.81 -4.64
C ILE A 98 0.52 1.99 -3.63
N SER A 99 0.82 0.70 -3.55
CA SER A 99 0.19 -0.24 -2.63
C SER A 99 1.23 -1.01 -1.82
N PHE A 100 0.92 -1.31 -0.57
CA PHE A 100 1.61 -2.35 0.17
C PHE A 100 1.17 -3.73 -0.34
N ALA A 101 2.01 -4.74 -0.15
CA ALA A 101 1.83 -6.10 -0.69
C ALA A 101 1.04 -7.04 0.23
N ASP A 102 0.56 -6.54 1.36
CA ASP A 102 -0.08 -7.29 2.45
C ASP A 102 -1.54 -6.90 2.68
N LEU A 103 -2.11 -6.20 1.71
CA LEU A 103 -3.47 -5.69 1.77
C LEU A 103 -4.47 -6.69 1.18
N VAL A 104 -5.52 -6.95 1.94
CA VAL A 104 -6.72 -7.65 1.46
C VAL A 104 -7.85 -6.65 1.46
N LEU A 105 -8.31 -6.29 0.27
CA LEU A 105 -9.25 -5.21 0.03
C LEU A 105 -10.56 -5.76 -0.56
N HIS A 106 -11.68 -5.15 -0.18
CA HIS A 106 -12.90 -5.25 -0.97
C HIS A 106 -12.73 -4.51 -2.31
N ASP A 107 -13.38 -4.99 -3.37
CA ASP A 107 -13.17 -4.47 -4.74
C ASP A 107 -13.51 -2.98 -4.89
N GLU A 108 -14.44 -2.45 -4.08
CA GLU A 108 -14.82 -1.04 -4.08
C GLU A 108 -13.72 -0.06 -3.63
N VAL A 109 -12.74 -0.52 -2.85
CA VAL A 109 -11.71 0.34 -2.27
C VAL A 109 -10.86 1.02 -3.34
N ILE A 110 -10.35 0.22 -4.28
CA ILE A 110 -9.49 0.75 -5.36
C ILE A 110 -10.30 1.64 -6.30
N TYR A 111 -11.52 1.23 -6.65
CA TYR A 111 -12.43 2.05 -7.46
C TYR A 111 -12.65 3.43 -6.84
N LYS A 112 -13.01 3.48 -5.55
CA LYS A 112 -13.25 4.72 -4.81
C LYS A 112 -12.03 5.63 -4.80
N LEU A 113 -10.83 5.06 -4.58
CA LEU A 113 -9.57 5.79 -4.64
C LEU A 113 -9.30 6.40 -6.02
N ILE A 114 -9.53 5.64 -7.10
CA ILE A 114 -9.32 6.12 -8.47
C ILE A 114 -10.21 7.31 -8.77
N GLN A 115 -11.48 7.27 -8.36
CA GLN A 115 -12.45 8.34 -8.59
C GLN A 115 -12.20 9.59 -7.73
N SER A 116 -11.45 9.50 -6.64
CA SER A 116 -11.22 10.63 -5.74
C SER A 116 -10.32 11.69 -6.40
N PRO A 117 -10.70 13.00 -6.37
CA PRO A 117 -9.87 14.06 -6.93
C PRO A 117 -8.64 14.36 -6.09
N GLY A 118 -7.57 14.88 -6.71
CA GLY A 118 -6.38 15.33 -6.01
C GLY A 118 -5.08 14.94 -6.71
N GLU A 119 -4.01 15.67 -6.37
CA GLU A 119 -2.66 15.35 -6.87
C GLU A 119 -2.04 14.18 -6.09
N ILE A 120 -2.33 14.13 -4.80
CA ILE A 120 -1.94 13.08 -3.85
C ILE A 120 -3.20 12.72 -3.05
N VAL A 121 -3.63 11.48 -3.11
CA VAL A 121 -4.82 10.99 -2.41
C VAL A 121 -4.46 9.73 -1.64
N MET A 122 -4.58 9.78 -0.31
CA MET A 122 -4.33 8.66 0.60
C MET A 122 -5.63 7.93 0.88
N ALA A 123 -5.69 6.61 0.74
CA ALA A 123 -6.86 5.85 1.15
C ALA A 123 -6.87 5.71 2.69
N VAL A 124 -7.94 6.16 3.32
CA VAL A 124 -8.09 6.26 4.77
C VAL A 124 -9.40 5.62 5.21
N ASP A 125 -9.37 4.90 6.32
CA ASP A 125 -10.58 4.43 7.01
C ASP A 125 -10.79 5.26 8.27
N THR A 126 -11.84 6.09 8.29
CA THR A 126 -12.23 6.89 9.45
C THR A 126 -13.28 6.23 10.34
N SER A 127 -13.81 5.06 9.95
CA SER A 127 -14.83 4.35 10.73
C SER A 127 -14.33 3.82 12.07
N GLN A 128 -13.03 3.63 12.20
CA GLN A 128 -12.37 3.09 13.40
C GLN A 128 -10.91 3.53 13.49
N VAL A 129 -10.34 3.43 14.70
CA VAL A 129 -8.91 3.64 14.94
C VAL A 129 -8.30 2.32 15.41
N LEU A 130 -7.57 1.65 14.53
CA LEU A 130 -6.95 0.36 14.81
C LEU A 130 -5.61 0.55 15.55
N LYS A 131 -5.25 -0.42 16.39
CA LYS A 131 -3.90 -0.54 16.94
C LYS A 131 -2.97 -1.10 15.86
N ASN A 132 -1.70 -0.72 15.91
CA ASN A 132 -0.63 -1.24 15.03
C ASN A 132 -0.73 -0.87 13.54
N THR A 133 -1.61 0.04 13.16
CA THR A 133 -1.68 0.61 11.80
C THR A 133 -1.16 2.05 11.78
N MET A 134 -0.86 2.56 10.58
CA MET A 134 -0.53 3.98 10.44
C MET A 134 -1.78 4.82 10.70
N ARG A 135 -1.68 5.71 11.69
CA ARG A 135 -2.77 6.60 12.07
C ARG A 135 -2.74 7.90 11.28
N VAL A 136 -3.90 8.44 11.04
CA VAL A 136 -4.08 9.72 10.36
C VAL A 136 -4.87 10.70 11.21
N GLU A 137 -4.59 11.98 11.00
CA GLU A 137 -5.42 13.11 11.39
C GLU A 137 -5.91 13.78 10.11
N VAL A 138 -7.21 13.95 9.98
CA VAL A 138 -7.83 14.58 8.81
C VAL A 138 -8.76 15.71 9.23
N ASP A 139 -8.93 16.69 8.35
CA ASP A 139 -9.89 17.77 8.48
C ASP A 139 -10.49 18.11 7.12
N ASN A 140 -11.80 18.09 7.01
CA ASN A 140 -12.55 18.22 5.77
C ASN A 140 -12.07 17.20 4.71
N ASP A 141 -11.48 17.65 3.60
CA ASP A 141 -10.92 16.83 2.51
C ASP A 141 -9.40 16.69 2.56
N ARG A 142 -8.79 17.11 3.68
CA ARG A 142 -7.34 17.25 3.83
C ARG A 142 -6.76 16.30 4.88
N LEU A 143 -5.69 15.63 4.52
CA LEU A 143 -4.82 14.94 5.46
C LEU A 143 -3.94 15.97 6.19
N LEU A 144 -3.98 15.99 7.52
CA LEU A 144 -3.16 16.87 8.36
C LEU A 144 -1.87 16.19 8.82
N SER A 145 -1.95 14.90 9.17
CA SER A 145 -0.80 14.11 9.64
C SER A 145 -1.00 12.63 9.35
N ILE A 146 0.12 11.90 9.16
CA ILE A 146 0.16 10.44 9.03
C ILE A 146 1.39 9.89 9.74
N LYS A 147 1.21 8.96 10.69
CA LYS A 147 2.30 8.41 11.51
C LYS A 147 2.08 6.94 11.85
N THR A 148 3.19 6.24 12.03
CA THR A 148 3.24 4.89 12.63
C THR A 148 3.04 4.90 14.14
N THR A 149 3.24 6.04 14.79
CA THR A 149 3.06 6.24 16.23
C THR A 149 1.70 6.85 16.55
N THR A 150 1.34 6.89 17.82
CA THR A 150 0.09 7.49 18.28
C THR A 150 -0.01 8.96 17.89
N ILE A 151 -1.11 9.36 17.25
CA ILE A 151 -1.51 10.75 17.04
C ILE A 151 -2.58 11.07 18.08
N LYS A 152 -2.46 12.21 18.76
CA LYS A 152 -3.38 12.64 19.84
C LYS A 152 -4.84 12.71 19.34
N ASN A 153 -5.04 13.28 18.14
CA ASN A 153 -6.35 13.46 17.52
C ASN A 153 -6.47 12.54 16.30
N SER A 154 -6.23 11.23 16.48
CA SER A 154 -6.34 10.28 15.38
C SER A 154 -7.78 10.19 14.88
N SER A 155 -7.98 10.46 13.59
CA SER A 155 -9.29 10.39 12.91
C SER A 155 -9.54 9.02 12.27
N GLY A 156 -8.50 8.22 12.08
CA GLY A 156 -8.61 6.92 11.39
C GLY A 156 -7.24 6.33 11.07
N ASN A 157 -7.20 5.48 10.05
CA ASN A 157 -6.00 4.76 9.63
C ASN A 157 -5.74 4.94 8.14
N PHE A 158 -4.47 5.09 7.77
CA PHE A 158 -4.04 4.88 6.38
C PHE A 158 -4.01 3.38 6.11
N ILE A 159 -4.64 2.96 5.02
CA ILE A 159 -4.80 1.54 4.70
C ILE A 159 -3.70 0.96 3.82
N GLY A 160 -2.59 1.69 3.58
CA GLY A 160 -1.48 1.19 2.76
C GLY A 160 -1.64 1.39 1.26
N LEU A 161 -2.64 2.18 0.80
CA LEU A 161 -2.93 2.43 -0.61
C LEU A 161 -3.04 3.94 -0.89
N ALA A 162 -2.34 4.44 -1.91
CA ALA A 162 -2.35 5.86 -2.25
C ALA A 162 -2.24 6.10 -3.75
N LYS A 163 -2.93 7.14 -4.25
CA LYS A 163 -2.90 7.59 -5.65
C LYS A 163 -2.12 8.89 -5.78
N PHE A 164 -1.32 8.98 -6.84
CA PHE A 164 -0.55 10.16 -7.20
C PHE A 164 -0.72 10.43 -8.69
N ASN A 165 -1.11 11.64 -9.07
CA ASN A 165 -0.98 12.06 -10.47
C ASN A 165 0.48 12.49 -10.75
N SER A 166 0.81 12.85 -11.99
CA SER A 166 2.18 13.22 -12.37
C SER A 166 2.75 14.41 -11.57
N LYS A 167 1.92 15.36 -11.12
CA LYS A 167 2.34 16.46 -10.23
C LYS A 167 2.54 15.94 -8.80
N GLY A 168 1.67 15.08 -8.32
CA GLY A 168 1.79 14.40 -7.03
C GLY A 168 3.08 13.58 -6.94
N CYS A 169 3.44 12.85 -7.99
CA CYS A 169 4.71 12.13 -8.08
C CYS A 169 5.92 13.04 -7.94
N LYS A 170 5.94 14.18 -8.65
CA LYS A 170 7.03 15.17 -8.53
C LYS A 170 7.15 15.72 -7.12
N ARG A 171 6.01 15.98 -6.46
CA ARG A 171 5.98 16.42 -5.06
C ARG A 171 6.49 15.35 -4.10
N LEU A 172 6.08 14.10 -4.29
CA LEU A 172 6.53 12.94 -3.51
C LEU A 172 8.05 12.76 -3.65
N LEU A 173 8.57 12.76 -4.89
CA LEU A 173 10.01 12.66 -5.18
C LEU A 173 10.80 13.78 -4.49
N SER A 174 10.33 15.03 -4.59
CA SER A 174 10.96 16.17 -3.91
C SER A 174 10.92 16.02 -2.39
N GLY A 175 9.85 15.47 -1.83
CA GLY A 175 9.72 15.19 -0.40
C GLY A 175 10.68 14.11 0.07
N MET A 176 10.71 12.96 -0.63
CA MET A 176 11.60 11.83 -0.32
C MET A 176 13.08 12.23 -0.43
N LYS A 177 13.45 13.00 -1.48
CA LYS A 177 14.84 13.49 -1.64
C LYS A 177 15.36 14.24 -0.43
N LYS A 178 14.50 14.94 0.29
CA LYS A 178 14.90 15.73 1.48
C LYS A 178 15.17 14.87 2.72
N ILE A 179 14.59 13.67 2.76
CA ILE A 179 14.60 12.82 3.95
C ILE A 179 15.29 11.47 3.75
N ILE A 180 15.64 11.11 2.52
CA ILE A 180 16.17 9.76 2.22
C ILE A 180 17.46 9.45 2.99
N ASN A 181 18.30 10.46 3.23
CA ASN A 181 19.53 10.29 4.00
C ASN A 181 19.21 10.29 5.51
N GLY A 182 19.57 9.21 6.21
CA GLY A 182 19.43 9.09 7.65
C GLY A 182 18.08 8.56 8.16
N ASN A 183 17.10 8.29 7.25
CA ASN A 183 15.79 7.74 7.60
C ASN A 183 15.63 6.31 7.05
N TYR A 184 16.46 5.39 7.53
CA TYR A 184 16.55 4.03 6.99
C TYR A 184 15.35 3.17 7.38
N ASP A 185 14.78 3.35 8.57
CA ASP A 185 13.64 2.57 9.09
C ASP A 185 12.28 3.20 8.78
N ASP A 186 12.27 4.32 8.03
CA ASP A 186 11.05 5.07 7.78
C ASP A 186 10.27 4.60 6.55
N TYR A 187 8.99 4.95 6.56
CA TYR A 187 8.07 4.74 5.45
C TYR A 187 8.06 5.98 4.54
N TYR A 188 7.70 5.79 3.27
CA TYR A 188 7.54 6.93 2.34
C TYR A 188 6.47 7.93 2.83
N THR A 189 5.57 7.49 3.67
CA THR A 189 4.55 8.33 4.32
C THR A 189 5.13 9.42 5.21
N LEU A 190 6.39 9.31 5.65
CA LEU A 190 7.10 10.41 6.32
C LEU A 190 7.24 11.64 5.39
N ALA A 191 7.49 11.43 4.10
CA ALA A 191 7.50 12.53 3.13
C ALA A 191 6.11 13.17 2.98
N ILE A 192 5.05 12.37 3.06
CA ILE A 192 3.65 12.85 3.03
C ILE A 192 3.32 13.65 4.30
N ASP A 193 3.66 13.13 5.49
CA ASP A 193 3.47 13.84 6.78
C ASP A 193 4.16 15.21 6.76
N ASN A 194 5.41 15.25 6.34
CA ASN A 194 6.18 16.49 6.25
C ASN A 194 5.57 17.49 5.26
N MET A 195 5.06 17.02 4.13
CA MET A 195 4.35 17.87 3.16
C MET A 195 3.06 18.43 3.76
N SER A 196 2.25 17.59 4.37
CA SER A 196 0.97 17.98 4.96
C SER A 196 1.16 19.00 6.08
N ARG A 197 2.08 18.73 7.01
CA ARG A 197 2.41 19.63 8.13
C ARG A 197 3.03 20.95 7.69
N SER A 198 3.66 20.99 6.51
CA SER A 198 4.17 22.25 5.92
C SER A 198 3.09 23.04 5.15
N GLY A 199 1.83 22.66 5.29
CA GLY A 199 0.70 23.36 4.69
C GLY A 199 0.39 22.96 3.25
N LYS A 200 1.10 21.98 2.65
CA LYS A 200 0.81 21.51 1.30
C LYS A 200 -0.42 20.62 1.29
N MET A 201 -1.26 20.78 0.27
CA MET A 201 -2.46 19.98 0.11
C MET A 201 -2.10 18.50 -0.15
N VAL A 202 -2.59 17.63 0.70
CA VAL A 202 -2.67 16.19 0.53
C VAL A 202 -4.11 15.80 0.81
N ASN A 203 -4.77 15.23 -0.18
CA ASN A 203 -6.15 14.78 -0.04
C ASN A 203 -6.21 13.36 0.52
N TYR A 204 -7.36 12.95 0.99
CA TYR A 204 -7.64 11.56 1.32
C TYR A 204 -8.95 11.09 0.68
N CYS A 205 -9.04 9.78 0.51
CA CYS A 205 -10.25 9.07 0.14
C CYS A 205 -10.70 8.28 1.36
N ASP A 206 -11.80 8.68 1.98
CA ASP A 206 -12.38 7.92 3.10
C ASP A 206 -13.12 6.70 2.56
N ILE A 207 -12.64 5.51 2.90
CA ILE A 207 -13.31 4.27 2.56
C ILE A 207 -14.49 3.96 3.50
N ASN A 208 -14.61 4.68 4.61
CA ASN A 208 -15.76 4.66 5.53
C ASN A 208 -16.23 3.24 5.90
N GLY A 209 -15.32 2.41 6.38
CA GLY A 209 -15.62 1.06 6.87
C GLY A 209 -15.81 0.00 5.77
N ILE A 210 -15.57 0.30 4.49
CA ILE A 210 -15.46 -0.74 3.46
C ILE A 210 -14.41 -1.74 3.90
N LEU A 211 -14.69 -3.04 3.77
CA LEU A 211 -13.86 -4.09 4.33
C LEU A 211 -12.45 -4.09 3.75
N TRP A 212 -11.48 -4.03 4.63
CA TRP A 212 -10.05 -4.15 4.33
C TRP A 212 -9.31 -4.78 5.50
N ARG A 213 -8.17 -5.39 5.24
CA ARG A 213 -7.24 -5.88 6.27
C ARG A 213 -5.81 -5.75 5.77
N GLU A 214 -4.91 -5.42 6.70
CA GLU A 214 -3.47 -5.58 6.55
C GLU A 214 -3.06 -6.85 7.30
N ILE A 215 -2.23 -7.69 6.69
CA ILE A 215 -1.78 -8.95 7.29
C ILE A 215 -0.33 -8.80 7.73
N ASP A 216 -0.12 -8.54 9.01
CA ASP A 216 1.21 -8.36 9.58
C ASP A 216 1.61 -9.47 10.56
N THR A 217 0.63 -10.12 11.15
CA THR A 217 0.83 -11.15 12.16
C THR A 217 0.06 -12.43 11.82
N LYS A 218 0.46 -13.55 12.45
CA LYS A 218 -0.25 -14.83 12.31
C LYS A 218 -1.73 -14.70 12.73
N TYR A 219 -2.00 -13.91 13.76
CA TYR A 219 -3.38 -13.66 14.23
C TYR A 219 -4.22 -12.97 13.14
N GLU A 220 -3.71 -11.90 12.54
CA GLU A 220 -4.41 -11.19 11.47
C GLU A 220 -4.64 -12.08 10.24
N TYR A 221 -3.65 -12.91 9.90
CA TYR A 221 -3.78 -13.89 8.82
C TYR A 221 -4.90 -14.89 9.10
N ASP A 222 -4.94 -15.48 10.30
CA ASP A 222 -5.98 -16.42 10.68
C ASP A 222 -7.39 -15.78 10.70
N GLU A 223 -7.49 -14.52 11.14
CA GLU A 223 -8.76 -13.76 11.10
C GLU A 223 -9.21 -13.52 9.65
N VAL A 224 -8.30 -13.13 8.76
CA VAL A 224 -8.62 -12.92 7.34
C VAL A 224 -9.10 -14.21 6.68
N LEU A 225 -8.49 -15.35 7.00
CA LEU A 225 -8.93 -16.65 6.45
C LEU A 225 -10.38 -16.97 6.81
N LYS A 226 -10.84 -16.63 8.02
CA LYS A 226 -12.22 -16.86 8.46
C LYS A 226 -13.24 -16.04 7.69
N ILE A 227 -12.87 -14.82 7.29
CA ILE A 227 -13.77 -13.86 6.62
C ILE A 227 -13.45 -13.68 5.14
N SER A 228 -12.61 -14.53 4.55
CA SER A 228 -12.13 -14.38 3.17
C SER A 228 -13.25 -14.26 2.13
N HIS A 229 -14.38 -14.92 2.36
CA HIS A 229 -15.56 -14.85 1.50
C HIS A 229 -16.22 -13.46 1.47
N LEU A 230 -16.06 -12.64 2.52
CA LEU A 230 -16.66 -11.31 2.59
C LEU A 230 -15.92 -10.26 1.73
N PHE A 231 -14.72 -10.55 1.24
CA PHE A 231 -13.97 -9.66 0.35
C PHE A 231 -14.39 -9.79 -1.10
N ASN A 232 -15.18 -10.77 -1.47
CA ASN A 232 -15.68 -10.95 -2.83
C ASN A 232 -17.00 -10.20 -2.98
N ASN A 233 -17.15 -9.46 -4.08
CA ASN A 233 -18.46 -8.97 -4.46
C ASN A 233 -19.32 -10.17 -4.89
N ASP A 234 -20.42 -10.44 -4.17
CA ASP A 234 -21.49 -11.34 -4.63
C ASP A 234 -22.30 -10.75 -5.80
N LYS A 235 -21.91 -9.58 -6.28
CA LYS A 235 -22.55 -8.93 -7.44
C LYS A 235 -21.73 -9.20 -8.68
N LYS A 236 -22.19 -10.14 -9.50
CA LYS A 236 -22.03 -10.04 -10.95
C LYS A 236 -22.55 -8.66 -11.33
N ILE A 237 -21.68 -7.80 -11.80
CA ILE A 237 -22.10 -6.57 -12.52
C ILE A 237 -22.67 -7.10 -13.82
N ASP A 238 -24.01 -7.11 -13.93
CA ASP A 238 -24.74 -7.36 -15.18
C ASP A 238 -24.47 -6.21 -16.17
#